data_7d6a1f3df201a87100bd0fb75bcb0c06
#
_entry.id   7d6a1f3df201a87100bd0fb75bcb0c06
#
_cell.length_a   1.000
_cell.length_b   1.000
_cell.length_c   1.000
_cell.angle_alpha   90.00
_cell.angle_beta   90.00
_cell.angle_gamma   90.00
#
_symmetry.space_group_name_H-M   'P 1'
#
loop_
_entity.id
_entity.type
_entity.pdbx_description
1 polymer ?
#
loop_
_entity_poly.entity_id
_entity_poly.type
_entity_poly.pdbx_seq_one_letter_code
_entity_poly.pdbx_strand_id
1 'polypeptide(L)'
;MPSEYRFLHAATLELLLENGCPPDVEDICRQTALSHATEIPDDNVDLARILIAHGADVNHRDIYGMTPIFQAVMSAHSKAVDVLMEGGADLDIADADGSCIRNTYIHCGPKVTAVIHAWERRRAGQKVPLGEIGCALCGKDGKLLFCSACHSIRYCSSGCQSTWSITCTYLARC
;
A
#
# COMPACT_ATOMS: atom_id res chain seq x y z
N MET A 1 20.10 -2.55 9.21
CA MET A 1 20.90 -1.33 8.90
C MET A 1 20.80 -0.37 10.06
N PRO A 2 21.89 0.23 10.58
CA PRO A 2 21.83 1.24 11.65
C PRO A 2 20.98 2.44 11.21
N SER A 3 20.23 3.02 12.14
CA SER A 3 19.30 4.13 11.89
C SER A 3 19.94 5.38 11.25
N GLU A 4 21.21 5.58 11.50
CA GLU A 4 21.98 6.74 10.98
C GLU A 4 22.07 6.80 9.45
N TYR A 5 22.16 5.65 8.76
CA TYR A 5 22.21 5.62 7.28
C TYR A 5 20.88 6.02 6.63
N ARG A 6 19.75 5.85 7.32
CA ARG A 6 18.43 6.24 6.80
C ARG A 6 18.29 7.75 6.66
N PHE A 7 18.75 8.50 7.64
CA PHE A 7 18.72 9.97 7.60
C PHE A 7 19.58 10.53 6.49
N LEU A 8 20.73 9.89 6.20
CA LEU A 8 21.60 10.30 5.09
C LEU A 8 20.92 10.12 3.74
N HIS A 9 20.18 9.03 3.52
CA HIS A 9 19.48 8.80 2.24
C HIS A 9 18.37 9.82 2.01
N ALA A 10 17.55 10.13 3.02
CA ALA A 10 16.49 11.12 2.91
C ALA A 10 17.07 12.52 2.64
N ALA A 11 18.04 12.96 3.42
CA ALA A 11 18.67 14.27 3.24
C ALA A 11 19.39 14.40 1.88
N THR A 12 20.02 13.32 1.40
CA THR A 12 20.66 13.31 0.09
C THR A 12 19.64 13.41 -1.02
N LEU A 13 18.53 12.68 -0.89
CA LEU A 13 17.42 12.72 -1.87
C LEU A 13 16.80 14.11 -1.92
N GLU A 14 16.50 14.72 -0.78
CA GLU A 14 15.99 16.11 -0.72
C GLU A 14 16.94 17.08 -1.40
N LEU A 15 18.24 17.01 -1.07
CA LEU A 15 19.25 17.87 -1.69
C LEU A 15 19.28 17.72 -3.21
N LEU A 16 19.20 16.50 -3.75
CA LEU A 16 19.18 16.26 -5.19
C LEU A 16 17.95 16.87 -5.84
N LEU A 17 16.76 16.65 -5.26
CA LEU A 17 15.50 17.15 -5.78
C LEU A 17 15.41 18.68 -5.70
N GLU A 18 15.88 19.30 -4.61
CA GLU A 18 15.96 20.76 -4.46
C GLU A 18 16.91 21.40 -5.49
N ASN A 19 17.95 20.67 -5.92
CA ASN A 19 18.88 21.13 -6.97
C ASN A 19 18.40 20.79 -8.40
N GLY A 20 17.13 20.40 -8.56
CA GLY A 20 16.49 20.22 -9.85
C GLY A 20 16.68 18.85 -10.49
N CYS A 21 17.08 17.84 -9.73
CA CYS A 21 17.06 16.47 -10.22
C CYS A 21 15.59 16.04 -10.46
N PRO A 22 15.22 15.57 -11.66
CA PRO A 22 13.86 15.10 -11.89
C PRO A 22 13.55 13.88 -11.01
N PRO A 23 12.36 13.81 -10.37
CA PRO A 23 11.98 12.68 -9.52
C PRO A 23 11.69 11.39 -10.32
N ASP A 24 11.29 11.52 -11.60
CA ASP A 24 10.83 10.42 -12.45
C ASP A 24 11.90 9.96 -13.47
N VAL A 25 13.17 9.95 -13.06
CA VAL A 25 14.22 9.33 -13.87
C VAL A 25 14.01 7.82 -13.92
N GLU A 26 13.88 7.30 -15.12
CA GLU A 26 13.67 5.87 -15.38
C GLU A 26 15.00 5.10 -15.42
N ASP A 27 15.02 3.91 -14.85
CA ASP A 27 16.08 2.92 -15.08
C ASP A 27 15.82 2.09 -16.37
N ILE A 28 16.65 1.05 -16.61
CA ILE A 28 16.53 0.16 -17.77
C ILE A 28 15.20 -0.62 -17.81
N CYS A 29 14.53 -0.79 -16.67
CA CYS A 29 13.22 -1.42 -16.54
C CYS A 29 12.09 -0.37 -16.57
N ARG A 30 12.39 0.90 -16.83
CA ARG A 30 11.49 2.03 -16.72
C ARG A 30 10.91 2.19 -15.31
N GLN A 31 11.59 1.70 -14.30
CA GLN A 31 11.23 1.94 -12.91
C GLN A 31 11.81 3.28 -12.46
N THR A 32 11.06 3.98 -11.61
CA THR A 32 11.48 5.25 -11.02
C THR A 32 11.99 5.05 -9.60
N ALA A 33 12.61 6.07 -9.03
CA ALA A 33 13.02 6.07 -7.63
C ALA A 33 11.84 5.78 -6.68
N LEU A 34 10.62 6.20 -7.03
CA LEU A 34 9.41 5.91 -6.26
C LEU A 34 9.07 4.42 -6.27
N SER A 35 9.17 3.75 -7.43
CA SER A 35 8.97 2.30 -7.52
C SER A 35 9.93 1.55 -6.59
N HIS A 36 11.23 1.87 -6.68
CA HIS A 36 12.25 1.25 -5.80
C HIS A 36 12.04 1.55 -4.32
N ALA A 37 11.62 2.78 -3.96
CA ALA A 37 11.35 3.15 -2.57
C ALA A 37 10.18 2.35 -1.98
N THR A 38 9.23 1.90 -2.79
CA THR A 38 8.05 1.12 -2.36
C THR A 38 8.29 -0.39 -2.30
N GLU A 39 9.34 -0.89 -2.95
CA GLU A 39 9.77 -2.30 -2.83
C GLU A 39 10.50 -2.60 -1.52
N ILE A 40 11.07 -1.58 -0.89
CA ILE A 40 11.80 -1.74 0.37
C ILE A 40 10.79 -1.94 1.51
N PRO A 41 11.08 -2.86 2.46
CA PRO A 41 10.18 -3.09 3.59
C PRO A 41 9.77 -1.80 4.32
N ASP A 42 8.58 -1.80 4.89
CA ASP A 42 7.80 -0.70 5.53
C ASP A 42 8.57 0.39 6.31
N ASP A 43 9.86 0.23 6.46
CA ASP A 43 10.70 1.15 7.22
C ASP A 43 11.20 2.38 6.42
N ASN A 44 10.95 2.45 5.09
CA ASN A 44 11.55 3.47 4.21
C ASN A 44 10.51 4.35 3.48
N VAL A 45 9.32 4.47 4.06
CA VAL A 45 8.23 5.31 3.50
C VAL A 45 8.57 6.80 3.41
N ASP A 46 9.57 7.26 4.14
CA ASP A 46 10.00 8.66 4.11
C ASP A 46 10.53 9.05 2.72
N LEU A 47 11.29 8.16 2.06
CA LEU A 47 11.77 8.40 0.69
C LEU A 47 10.61 8.53 -0.30
N ALA A 48 9.60 7.68 -0.19
CA ALA A 48 8.40 7.76 -1.02
C ALA A 48 7.64 9.08 -0.79
N ARG A 49 7.51 9.53 0.48
CA ARG A 49 6.88 10.82 0.80
C ARG A 49 7.64 12.00 0.21
N ILE A 50 8.97 12.00 0.31
CA ILE A 50 9.83 13.05 -0.25
C ILE A 50 9.66 13.10 -1.78
N LEU A 51 9.73 11.96 -2.46
CA LEU A 51 9.55 11.88 -3.91
C LEU A 51 8.19 12.42 -4.35
N ILE A 52 7.11 11.99 -3.70
CA ILE A 52 5.75 12.44 -4.00
C ILE A 52 5.60 13.94 -3.74
N ALA A 53 6.18 14.46 -2.64
CA ALA A 53 6.15 15.90 -2.34
C ALA A 53 6.88 16.74 -3.40
N HIS A 54 7.89 16.18 -4.09
CA HIS A 54 8.60 16.83 -5.21
C HIS A 54 8.01 16.48 -6.58
N GLY A 55 6.79 15.91 -6.62
CA GLY A 55 6.02 15.73 -7.84
C GLY A 55 6.30 14.44 -8.60
N ALA A 56 6.84 13.41 -7.95
CA ALA A 56 6.97 12.09 -8.57
C ALA A 56 5.61 11.55 -9.04
N ASP A 57 5.57 10.96 -10.22
CA ASP A 57 4.36 10.33 -10.76
C ASP A 57 4.05 9.02 -10.01
N VAL A 58 3.03 9.08 -9.16
CA VAL A 58 2.56 7.96 -8.34
C VAL A 58 2.02 6.81 -9.19
N ASN A 59 1.60 7.10 -10.43
CA ASN A 59 1.00 6.16 -11.37
C ASN A 59 1.94 5.77 -12.52
N HIS A 60 3.23 6.08 -12.40
CA HIS A 60 4.22 5.73 -13.40
C HIS A 60 4.22 4.22 -13.68
N ARG A 61 4.34 3.85 -14.97
CA ARG A 61 4.28 2.44 -15.41
C ARG A 61 5.65 1.97 -15.90
N ASP A 62 6.13 0.88 -15.30
CA ASP A 62 7.35 0.21 -15.76
C ASP A 62 7.16 -0.56 -17.09
N ILE A 63 8.18 -1.28 -17.55
CA ILE A 63 8.13 -2.07 -18.81
C ILE A 63 7.05 -3.16 -18.78
N TYR A 64 6.62 -3.62 -17.60
CA TYR A 64 5.55 -4.61 -17.42
C TYR A 64 4.17 -3.96 -17.23
N GLY A 65 4.12 -2.63 -17.28
CA GLY A 65 2.90 -1.87 -17.01
C GLY A 65 2.55 -1.77 -15.52
N MET A 66 3.41 -2.25 -14.63
CA MET A 66 3.18 -2.20 -13.19
C MET A 66 3.41 -0.79 -12.66
N THR A 67 2.56 -0.38 -11.72
CA THR A 67 2.68 0.88 -11.00
C THR A 67 3.33 0.66 -9.63
N PRO A 68 3.85 1.72 -8.96
CA PRO A 68 4.42 1.59 -7.62
C PRO A 68 3.46 0.94 -6.62
N ILE A 69 2.15 1.25 -6.71
CA ILE A 69 1.16 0.63 -5.81
C ILE A 69 0.97 -0.86 -6.10
N PHE A 70 1.12 -1.29 -7.35
CA PHE A 70 1.07 -2.71 -7.70
C PHE A 70 2.18 -3.47 -6.97
N GLN A 71 3.40 -2.97 -7.02
CA GLN A 71 4.57 -3.55 -6.34
C GLN A 71 4.40 -3.56 -4.82
N ALA A 72 3.99 -2.43 -4.23
CA ALA A 72 3.77 -2.31 -2.79
C ALA A 72 2.70 -3.29 -2.26
N VAL A 73 1.63 -3.50 -3.02
CA VAL A 73 0.55 -4.44 -2.68
C VAL A 73 1.03 -5.89 -2.77
N MET A 74 1.73 -6.26 -3.85
CA MET A 74 2.28 -7.61 -4.04
C MET A 74 3.32 -7.96 -2.97
N SER A 75 4.10 -6.99 -2.51
CA SER A 75 5.07 -7.14 -1.42
C SER A 75 4.45 -7.02 -0.02
N ALA A 76 3.14 -6.81 0.07
CA ALA A 76 2.38 -6.62 1.33
C ALA A 76 2.89 -5.46 2.22
N HIS A 77 3.49 -4.43 1.62
CA HIS A 77 4.02 -3.25 2.32
C HIS A 77 2.90 -2.24 2.61
N SER A 78 2.18 -2.43 3.69
CA SER A 78 0.97 -1.66 4.02
C SER A 78 1.21 -0.16 4.23
N LYS A 79 2.37 0.25 4.75
CA LYS A 79 2.73 1.66 4.92
C LYS A 79 3.05 2.33 3.58
N ALA A 80 3.74 1.63 2.66
CA ALA A 80 3.98 2.13 1.31
C ALA A 80 2.66 2.30 0.55
N VAL A 81 1.74 1.33 0.68
CA VAL A 81 0.38 1.45 0.12
C VAL A 81 -0.35 2.66 0.67
N ASP A 82 -0.26 2.94 1.98
CA ASP A 82 -0.91 4.11 2.60
C ASP A 82 -0.39 5.43 2.00
N VAL A 83 0.93 5.57 1.87
CA VAL A 83 1.58 6.75 1.29
C VAL A 83 1.22 6.93 -0.19
N LEU A 84 1.21 5.85 -0.97
CA LEU A 84 0.84 5.90 -2.39
C LEU A 84 -0.64 6.26 -2.57
N MET A 85 -1.53 5.71 -1.73
CA MET A 85 -2.95 6.07 -1.75
C MET A 85 -3.19 7.52 -1.35
N GLU A 86 -2.42 8.06 -0.39
CA GLU A 86 -2.39 9.48 -0.04
C GLU A 86 -1.96 10.33 -1.23
N GLY A 87 -0.94 9.90 -1.97
CA GLY A 87 -0.43 10.55 -3.18
C GLY A 87 -1.33 10.43 -4.41
N GLY A 88 -2.45 9.73 -4.32
CA GLY A 88 -3.42 9.63 -5.41
C GLY A 88 -3.25 8.41 -6.31
N ALA A 89 -2.61 7.33 -5.84
CA ALA A 89 -2.46 6.10 -6.62
C ALA A 89 -3.81 5.57 -7.12
N ASP A 90 -3.83 5.15 -8.37
CA ASP A 90 -4.98 4.56 -9.05
C ASP A 90 -4.89 3.03 -9.03
N LEU A 91 -5.93 2.38 -8.48
CA LEU A 91 -6.02 0.93 -8.37
C LEU A 91 -6.52 0.26 -9.65
N ASP A 92 -7.03 1.04 -10.61
CA ASP A 92 -7.65 0.53 -11.84
C ASP A 92 -6.67 0.47 -13.02
N ILE A 93 -5.45 0.96 -12.85
CA ILE A 93 -4.39 0.84 -13.86
C ILE A 93 -4.03 -0.63 -14.00
N ALA A 94 -4.23 -1.16 -15.21
CA ALA A 94 -3.89 -2.54 -15.54
C ALA A 94 -2.41 -2.66 -15.94
N ASP A 95 -1.78 -3.77 -15.55
CA ASP A 95 -0.47 -4.18 -16.03
C ASP A 95 -0.51 -4.68 -17.50
N ALA A 96 0.60 -5.21 -18.00
CA ALA A 96 0.70 -5.74 -19.37
C ALA A 96 -0.19 -6.97 -19.61
N ASP A 97 -0.54 -7.72 -18.56
CA ASP A 97 -1.41 -8.90 -18.61
C ASP A 97 -2.90 -8.54 -18.43
N GLY A 98 -3.21 -7.27 -18.26
CA GLY A 98 -4.57 -6.77 -18.03
C GLY A 98 -5.06 -6.93 -16.58
N SER A 99 -4.17 -7.26 -15.65
CA SER A 99 -4.49 -7.37 -14.22
C SER A 99 -4.41 -6.00 -13.55
N CYS A 100 -5.40 -5.65 -12.75
CA CYS A 100 -5.37 -4.43 -11.93
C CYS A 100 -5.42 -4.77 -10.44
N ILE A 101 -4.88 -3.86 -9.63
CA ILE A 101 -4.82 -4.05 -8.19
C ILE A 101 -6.21 -4.17 -7.56
N ARG A 102 -7.19 -3.46 -8.08
CA ARG A 102 -8.59 -3.52 -7.60
C ARG A 102 -9.12 -4.95 -7.51
N ASN A 103 -8.70 -5.84 -8.39
CA ASN A 103 -9.17 -7.22 -8.44
C ASN A 103 -8.32 -8.18 -7.59
N THR A 104 -7.13 -7.78 -7.19
CA THR A 104 -6.12 -8.69 -6.59
C THR A 104 -5.77 -8.36 -5.14
N TYR A 105 -5.88 -7.09 -4.70
CA TYR A 105 -5.41 -6.65 -3.38
C TYR A 105 -6.03 -7.41 -2.19
N ILE A 106 -7.26 -7.95 -2.36
CA ILE A 106 -7.95 -8.73 -1.32
C ILE A 106 -7.15 -9.96 -0.91
N HIS A 107 -6.32 -10.49 -1.83
CA HIS A 107 -5.50 -11.67 -1.61
C HIS A 107 -4.10 -11.34 -1.05
N CYS A 108 -3.72 -10.07 -1.00
CA CYS A 108 -2.39 -9.63 -0.61
C CYS A 108 -2.24 -9.36 0.90
N GLY A 109 -3.20 -9.77 1.69
CA GLY A 109 -3.14 -9.76 3.15
C GLY A 109 -4.00 -8.69 3.83
N PRO A 110 -4.29 -8.90 5.12
CA PRO A 110 -5.29 -8.11 5.85
C PRO A 110 -4.89 -6.64 6.04
N LYS A 111 -3.62 -6.36 6.27
CA LYS A 111 -3.13 -4.99 6.51
C LYS A 111 -3.30 -4.13 5.26
N VAL A 112 -2.87 -4.64 4.11
CA VAL A 112 -3.00 -3.96 2.81
C VAL A 112 -4.46 -3.71 2.47
N THR A 113 -5.31 -4.74 2.59
CA THR A 113 -6.73 -4.62 2.34
C THR A 113 -7.41 -3.58 3.24
N ALA A 114 -7.07 -3.55 4.52
CA ALA A 114 -7.62 -2.57 5.46
C ALA A 114 -7.25 -1.13 5.07
N VAL A 115 -6.00 -0.90 4.66
CA VAL A 115 -5.53 0.41 4.19
C VAL A 115 -6.27 0.84 2.94
N ILE A 116 -6.36 -0.01 1.91
CA ILE A 116 -7.05 0.31 0.66
C ILE A 116 -8.52 0.62 0.92
N HIS A 117 -9.24 -0.21 1.68
CA HIS A 117 -10.64 0.07 2.03
C HIS A 117 -10.84 1.34 2.84
N ALA A 118 -9.89 1.70 3.72
CA ALA A 118 -9.94 2.97 4.44
C ALA A 118 -9.86 4.16 3.48
N TRP A 119 -8.97 4.10 2.49
CA TRP A 119 -8.80 5.14 1.47
C TRP A 119 -9.99 5.21 0.50
N GLU A 120 -10.52 4.08 0.04
CA GLU A 120 -11.71 4.06 -0.81
C GLU A 120 -12.91 4.72 -0.11
N ARG A 121 -13.11 4.45 1.18
CA ARG A 121 -14.15 5.12 1.98
C ARG A 121 -13.90 6.62 2.12
N ARG A 122 -12.64 7.04 2.37
CA ARG A 122 -12.28 8.47 2.42
C ARG A 122 -12.59 9.17 1.09
N ARG A 123 -12.21 8.57 -0.03
CA ARG A 123 -12.48 9.09 -1.38
C ARG A 123 -13.99 9.14 -1.69
N ALA A 124 -14.77 8.19 -1.18
CA ALA A 124 -16.22 8.18 -1.29
C ALA A 124 -16.93 9.15 -0.30
N GLY A 125 -16.19 9.95 0.47
CA GLY A 125 -16.75 10.86 1.47
C GLY A 125 -17.37 10.17 2.68
N GLN A 126 -17.13 8.88 2.87
CA GLN A 126 -17.61 8.12 4.01
C GLN A 126 -16.69 8.33 5.22
N LYS A 127 -17.28 8.48 6.41
CA LYS A 127 -16.48 8.57 7.66
C LYS A 127 -15.69 7.27 7.82
N VAL A 128 -14.36 7.41 7.92
CA VAL A 128 -13.49 6.29 8.30
C VAL A 128 -13.76 5.96 9.76
N PRO A 129 -14.04 4.70 10.13
CA PRO A 129 -14.17 4.33 11.53
C PRO A 129 -12.91 4.71 12.29
N LEU A 130 -13.07 5.41 13.41
CA LEU A 130 -11.96 5.83 14.29
C LEU A 130 -11.29 4.58 14.85
N GLY A 131 -10.10 4.25 14.34
CA GLY A 131 -9.12 3.28 14.88
C GLY A 131 -9.72 1.92 15.25
N GLU A 132 -8.93 0.91 15.32
CA GLU A 132 -9.09 -0.46 15.88
C GLU A 132 -10.51 -1.07 16.15
N ILE A 133 -11.63 -0.33 15.96
CA ILE A 133 -12.99 -0.68 16.41
C ILE A 133 -13.86 -1.21 15.24
N GLY A 134 -13.42 -1.07 13.99
CA GLY A 134 -14.19 -1.47 12.82
C GLY A 134 -13.91 -2.88 12.29
N CYS A 135 -14.87 -3.44 11.56
CA CYS A 135 -14.70 -4.71 10.84
C CYS A 135 -13.57 -4.61 9.81
N ALA A 136 -12.61 -5.51 9.84
CA ALA A 136 -11.46 -5.51 8.93
C ALA A 136 -11.83 -5.59 7.44
N LEU A 137 -12.97 -6.20 7.11
CA LEU A 137 -13.43 -6.35 5.73
C LEU A 137 -14.29 -5.17 5.25
N CYS A 138 -15.35 -4.82 6.00
CA CYS A 138 -16.34 -3.83 5.54
C CYS A 138 -16.30 -2.51 6.33
N GLY A 139 -15.48 -2.43 7.38
CA GLY A 139 -15.32 -1.25 8.21
C GLY A 139 -16.51 -0.86 9.09
N LYS A 140 -17.55 -1.66 9.17
CA LYS A 140 -18.69 -1.37 10.04
C LYS A 140 -18.27 -1.37 11.49
N ASP A 141 -18.71 -0.34 12.21
CA ASP A 141 -18.58 -0.23 13.67
C ASP A 141 -19.63 -1.09 14.36
N GLY A 142 -19.35 -1.51 15.58
CA GLY A 142 -20.31 -2.24 16.40
C GLY A 142 -19.68 -3.42 17.15
N LYS A 143 -20.49 -4.40 17.49
CA LYS A 143 -20.03 -5.62 18.15
C LYS A 143 -19.22 -6.46 17.15
N LEU A 144 -17.92 -6.53 17.37
CA LEU A 144 -17.00 -7.24 16.49
C LEU A 144 -16.63 -8.60 17.07
N LEU A 145 -16.54 -9.60 16.21
CA LEU A 145 -16.07 -10.94 16.49
C LEU A 145 -14.59 -11.04 16.13
N PHE A 146 -13.80 -11.70 16.95
CA PHE A 146 -12.42 -12.00 16.60
C PHE A 146 -12.33 -13.14 15.61
N CYS A 147 -11.34 -13.07 14.72
CA CYS A 147 -11.01 -14.20 13.85
C CYS A 147 -10.63 -15.41 14.70
N SER A 148 -11.30 -16.54 14.47
CA SER A 148 -11.03 -17.79 15.22
C SER A 148 -9.65 -18.39 14.95
N ALA A 149 -9.02 -18.03 13.82
CA ALA A 149 -7.71 -18.56 13.45
C ALA A 149 -6.54 -17.74 13.98
N CYS A 150 -6.59 -16.40 13.89
CA CYS A 150 -5.46 -15.55 14.26
C CYS A 150 -5.69 -14.68 15.51
N HIS A 151 -6.92 -14.54 15.98
CA HIS A 151 -7.35 -13.71 17.13
C HIS A 151 -6.94 -12.23 17.08
N SER A 152 -6.36 -11.79 15.96
CA SER A 152 -5.82 -10.42 15.78
C SER A 152 -6.74 -9.52 14.96
N ILE A 153 -7.66 -10.11 14.19
CA ILE A 153 -8.53 -9.39 13.26
C ILE A 153 -9.97 -9.48 13.76
N ARG A 154 -10.73 -8.39 13.59
CA ARG A 154 -12.11 -8.28 14.03
C ARG A 154 -13.06 -8.17 12.86
N TYR A 155 -14.23 -8.82 12.93
CA TYR A 155 -15.28 -8.82 11.93
C TYR A 155 -16.65 -8.52 12.53
N CYS A 156 -17.51 -7.85 11.76
CA CYS A 156 -18.88 -7.55 12.21
C CYS A 156 -19.85 -8.74 12.11
N SER A 157 -19.50 -9.78 11.35
CA SER A 157 -20.34 -10.96 11.14
C SER A 157 -19.52 -12.18 10.71
N SER A 158 -20.11 -13.36 10.85
CA SER A 158 -19.55 -14.60 10.31
C SER A 158 -19.42 -14.59 8.78
N GLY A 159 -20.29 -13.85 8.07
CA GLY A 159 -20.18 -13.66 6.63
C GLY A 159 -18.91 -12.88 6.24
N CYS A 160 -18.56 -11.82 6.97
CA CYS A 160 -17.31 -11.11 6.76
C CYS A 160 -16.10 -11.96 7.13
N GLN A 161 -16.21 -12.84 8.11
CA GLN A 161 -15.15 -13.76 8.48
C GLN A 161 -14.96 -14.86 7.42
N SER A 162 -16.02 -15.45 6.88
CA SER A 162 -15.93 -16.54 5.89
C SER A 162 -15.37 -16.07 4.55
N THR A 163 -15.72 -14.87 4.11
CA THR A 163 -15.15 -14.25 2.91
C THR A 163 -13.64 -14.05 3.06
N TRP A 164 -13.16 -13.82 4.30
CA TRP A 164 -11.75 -13.62 4.62
C TRP A 164 -10.99 -14.90 4.98
N SER A 165 -11.69 -15.95 5.45
CA SER A 165 -11.07 -17.22 5.92
C SER A 165 -10.30 -17.96 4.82
N ILE A 166 -10.63 -17.73 3.57
CA ILE A 166 -9.90 -18.30 2.42
C ILE A 166 -8.45 -17.80 2.40
N THR A 167 -8.21 -16.56 2.83
CA THR A 167 -6.87 -15.95 2.88
C THR A 167 -6.12 -16.20 4.18
N CYS A 168 -6.83 -16.33 5.31
CA CYS A 168 -6.19 -16.57 6.61
C CYS A 168 -5.54 -17.97 6.71
N THR A 169 -6.07 -18.98 6.01
CA THR A 169 -5.48 -20.31 5.94
C THR A 169 -4.20 -20.38 5.10
N TYR A 170 -4.00 -19.44 4.18
CA TYR A 170 -2.76 -19.35 3.39
C TYR A 170 -1.61 -18.73 4.20
N LEU A 171 -1.90 -17.76 5.08
CA LEU A 171 -0.89 -17.08 5.91
C LEU A 171 -0.44 -17.87 7.15
N ALA A 172 -1.21 -18.88 7.58
CA ALA A 172 -0.83 -19.77 8.69
C ALA A 172 0.16 -20.88 8.27
N ARG A 173 0.59 -20.89 7.01
CA ARG A 173 1.53 -21.88 6.45
C ARG A 173 2.87 -21.28 5.97
N CYS A 174 3.13 -19.98 6.26
CA CYS A 174 4.44 -19.35 6.04
C CYS A 174 5.12 -19.05 7.36
#